data_d4a1e37f03a22c37b7c151d1c255378d
#
_entry.id   d4a1e37f03a22c37b7c151d1c255378d
#
_cell.length_a   1.000
_cell.length_b   1.000
_cell.length_c   1.000
_cell.angle_alpha   90.00
_cell.angle_beta   90.00
_cell.angle_gamma   90.00
#
_symmetry.space_group_name_H-M   'P 1'
#
loop_
_entity.id
_entity.type
_entity.pdbx_description
1 polymer ?
#
loop_
_entity_poly.entity_id
_entity_poly.type
_entity_poly.pdbx_seq_one_letter_code
_entity_poly.pdbx_strand_id
1 'polypeptide(L)'
;MYKRQRVTRLALLDIVPTLDAYERTDMRFATVYYHWFFLIQPAPLPERMIGGDPAHYLRWTLGGWGSRGLGFMEPEALAEYERCFCRAEAIHSACEDYRAAATIDLEHDRAARAAGEKIACDTLVVWGSRGVVGRLYEPLALWRAQCSAAVTGQALDASHFLAEELPDETAALLSGHLPH
;
A
#
# COMPACT_ATOMS: atom_id res chain seq x y z
N MET A 1 20.17 -6.05 12.19
CA MET A 1 19.32 -6.43 13.32
C MET A 1 18.23 -5.36 13.45
N TYR A 2 17.07 -5.54 12.79
CA TYR A 2 15.98 -4.59 12.85
C TYR A 2 15.41 -4.52 14.27
N LYS A 3 15.17 -3.30 14.76
CA LYS A 3 14.73 -3.05 16.15
C LYS A 3 13.24 -3.37 16.33
N ARG A 4 12.85 -4.63 16.12
CA ARG A 4 11.47 -5.15 16.31
C ARG A 4 10.88 -4.81 17.69
N GLN A 5 11.73 -4.57 18.69
CA GLN A 5 11.34 -4.27 20.07
C GLN A 5 10.83 -2.83 20.28
N ARG A 6 10.82 -1.97 19.26
CA ARG A 6 10.38 -0.57 19.36
C ARG A 6 8.99 -0.29 18.83
N VAL A 7 8.39 -1.23 18.10
CA VAL A 7 7.02 -1.10 17.60
C VAL A 7 6.09 -1.73 18.61
N THR A 8 5.28 -0.92 19.27
CA THR A 8 4.33 -1.36 20.29
C THR A 8 2.92 -1.56 19.70
N ARG A 9 2.59 -0.85 18.63
CA ARG A 9 1.36 -0.98 17.86
C ARG A 9 1.62 -0.71 16.39
N LEU A 10 0.86 -1.38 15.53
CA LEU A 10 0.96 -1.25 14.07
C LEU A 10 -0.43 -0.99 13.50
N ALA A 11 -0.53 -0.02 12.60
CA ALA A 11 -1.73 0.20 11.80
C ALA A 11 -1.40 0.03 10.32
N LEU A 12 -2.21 -0.71 9.60
CA LEU A 12 -2.07 -1.04 8.18
C LEU A 12 -3.31 -0.57 7.44
N LEU A 13 -3.12 0.29 6.45
CA LEU A 13 -4.19 0.89 5.66
C LEU A 13 -4.14 0.35 4.22
N ASP A 14 -5.21 -0.30 3.82
CA ASP A 14 -5.49 -0.84 2.48
C ASP A 14 -4.33 -1.62 1.84
N ILE A 15 -3.71 -2.50 2.60
CA ILE A 15 -2.59 -3.33 2.14
C ILE A 15 -2.70 -4.77 2.67
N VAL A 16 -2.17 -5.71 1.90
CA VAL A 16 -1.93 -7.11 2.31
C VAL A 16 -0.42 -7.40 2.32
N PRO A 17 0.05 -8.49 2.97
CA PRO A 17 1.45 -8.85 2.92
C PRO A 17 1.95 -8.98 1.49
N THR A 18 3.07 -8.33 1.17
CA THR A 18 3.60 -8.20 -0.20
C THR A 18 3.85 -9.56 -0.86
N LEU A 19 4.41 -10.49 -0.11
CA LEU A 19 4.65 -11.85 -0.60
C LEU A 19 3.33 -12.56 -0.97
N ASP A 20 2.26 -12.43 -0.14
CA ASP A 20 0.95 -13.01 -0.45
C ASP A 20 0.33 -12.37 -1.70
N ALA A 21 0.53 -11.08 -1.93
CA ALA A 21 0.04 -10.39 -3.12
C ALA A 21 0.73 -10.93 -4.38
N TYR A 22 2.06 -11.04 -4.39
CA TYR A 22 2.80 -11.58 -5.53
C TYR A 22 2.50 -13.06 -5.79
N GLU A 23 2.43 -13.89 -4.75
CA GLU A 23 2.17 -15.34 -4.90
C GLU A 23 0.74 -15.65 -5.37
N ARG A 24 -0.21 -14.75 -5.15
CA ARG A 24 -1.61 -14.88 -5.56
C ARG A 24 -1.97 -14.04 -6.79
N THR A 25 -0.97 -13.48 -7.47
CA THR A 25 -1.19 -12.67 -8.66
C THR A 25 -1.91 -13.46 -9.74
N ASP A 26 -2.97 -12.87 -10.25
CA ASP A 26 -3.71 -13.33 -11.42
C ASP A 26 -3.93 -12.17 -12.41
N MET A 27 -4.65 -12.43 -13.49
CA MET A 27 -4.96 -11.41 -14.49
C MET A 27 -5.78 -10.24 -13.88
N ARG A 28 -6.64 -10.51 -12.90
CA ARG A 28 -7.46 -9.46 -12.25
C ARG A 28 -6.59 -8.51 -11.47
N PHE A 29 -5.67 -9.05 -10.63
CA PHE A 29 -4.71 -8.25 -9.89
C PHE A 29 -3.81 -7.46 -10.85
N ALA A 30 -3.20 -8.14 -11.83
CA ALA A 30 -2.30 -7.52 -12.78
C ALA A 30 -2.95 -6.41 -13.62
N THR A 31 -4.26 -6.52 -13.92
CA THR A 31 -4.99 -5.49 -14.65
C THR A 31 -5.19 -4.23 -13.82
N VAL A 32 -5.55 -4.35 -12.55
CA VAL A 32 -5.84 -3.19 -11.69
C VAL A 32 -4.57 -2.62 -11.08
N TYR A 33 -3.66 -3.49 -10.64
CA TYR A 33 -2.37 -3.12 -10.04
C TYR A 33 -1.21 -3.32 -11.04
N TYR A 34 -1.43 -2.97 -12.34
CA TYR A 34 -0.42 -3.07 -13.39
C TYR A 34 0.89 -2.37 -13.03
N HIS A 35 0.82 -1.31 -12.21
CA HIS A 35 1.97 -0.55 -11.78
C HIS A 35 2.98 -1.38 -10.96
N TRP A 36 2.55 -2.42 -10.25
CA TRP A 36 3.45 -3.36 -9.56
C TRP A 36 4.43 -4.05 -10.52
N PHE A 37 3.99 -4.30 -11.76
CA PHE A 37 4.80 -4.95 -12.79
C PHE A 37 5.49 -3.96 -13.72
N PHE A 38 4.96 -2.75 -13.82
CA PHE A 38 5.54 -1.68 -14.61
C PHE A 38 6.71 -1.02 -13.87
N LEU A 39 6.53 -0.65 -12.60
CA LEU A 39 7.54 0.07 -11.82
C LEU A 39 8.78 -0.77 -11.50
N ILE A 40 8.66 -2.09 -11.49
CA ILE A 40 9.79 -3.01 -11.27
C ILE A 40 10.65 -3.21 -12.51
N GLN A 41 10.24 -2.72 -13.67
CA GLN A 41 11.05 -2.87 -14.89
C GLN A 41 12.41 -2.17 -14.72
N PRO A 42 13.45 -2.69 -15.42
CA PRO A 42 14.79 -2.10 -15.33
C PRO A 42 14.82 -0.61 -15.67
N ALA A 43 15.59 0.14 -14.90
CA ALA A 43 15.85 1.54 -15.23
C ALA A 43 16.51 1.64 -16.61
N PRO A 44 16.24 2.68 -17.38
CA PRO A 44 15.41 3.84 -17.07
C PRO A 44 13.98 3.76 -17.66
N LEU A 45 13.42 2.56 -17.89
CA LEU A 45 12.17 2.43 -18.64
C LEU A 45 10.99 3.13 -17.96
N PRO A 46 10.57 2.77 -16.71
CA PRO A 46 9.43 3.43 -16.08
C PRO A 46 9.70 4.90 -15.78
N GLU A 47 10.91 5.24 -15.36
CA GLU A 47 11.30 6.62 -15.07
C GLU A 47 11.13 7.54 -16.31
N ARG A 48 11.54 7.08 -17.48
CA ARG A 48 11.39 7.85 -18.72
C ARG A 48 9.95 7.96 -19.17
N MET A 49 9.19 6.89 -19.04
CA MET A 49 7.77 6.89 -19.43
C MET A 49 6.95 7.82 -18.54
N ILE A 50 7.14 7.73 -17.20
CA ILE A 50 6.47 8.60 -16.24
C ILE A 50 6.96 10.04 -16.39
N GLY A 51 8.26 10.25 -16.54
CA GLY A 51 8.87 11.57 -16.68
C GLY A 51 8.44 12.34 -17.95
N GLY A 52 7.84 11.64 -18.92
CA GLY A 52 7.24 12.28 -20.11
C GLY A 52 5.99 13.11 -19.77
N ASP A 53 5.18 12.67 -18.81
CA ASP A 53 4.03 13.41 -18.27
C ASP A 53 3.71 12.89 -16.84
N PRO A 54 4.48 13.33 -15.84
CA PRO A 54 4.36 12.82 -14.49
C PRO A 54 3.05 13.21 -13.81
N ALA A 55 2.48 14.37 -14.13
CA ALA A 55 1.21 14.81 -13.57
C ALA A 55 0.05 13.94 -14.10
N HIS A 56 0.06 13.60 -15.39
CA HIS A 56 -0.93 12.68 -15.94
C HIS A 56 -0.84 11.30 -15.29
N TYR A 57 0.37 10.74 -15.17
CA TYR A 57 0.57 9.43 -14.53
C TYR A 57 0.08 9.42 -13.09
N LEU A 58 0.43 10.44 -12.30
CA LEU A 58 -0.01 10.57 -10.91
C LEU A 58 -1.53 10.64 -10.81
N ARG A 59 -2.16 11.56 -11.57
CA ARG A 59 -3.62 11.72 -11.55
C ARG A 59 -4.35 10.46 -11.99
N TRP A 60 -3.84 9.78 -13.00
CA TRP A 60 -4.39 8.50 -13.46
C TRP A 60 -4.35 7.45 -12.36
N THR A 61 -3.21 7.35 -11.67
CA THR A 61 -2.99 6.40 -10.58
C THR A 61 -3.91 6.70 -9.39
N LEU A 62 -3.92 7.95 -8.92
CA LEU A 62 -4.78 8.40 -7.81
C LEU A 62 -6.27 8.25 -8.12
N GLY A 63 -6.68 8.50 -9.37
CA GLY A 63 -8.08 8.36 -9.81
C GLY A 63 -8.52 6.93 -10.09
N GLY A 64 -7.59 5.95 -10.02
CA GLY A 64 -7.84 4.53 -10.19
C GLY A 64 -8.07 3.79 -8.86
N TRP A 65 -7.70 2.53 -8.81
CA TRP A 65 -7.65 1.65 -7.63
C TRP A 65 -8.96 1.54 -6.82
N GLY A 66 -10.10 1.63 -7.53
CA GLY A 66 -11.43 1.52 -6.94
C GLY A 66 -12.15 2.85 -6.76
N SER A 67 -11.46 3.98 -6.88
CA SER A 67 -12.08 5.30 -7.00
C SER A 67 -12.68 5.52 -8.42
N ARG A 68 -13.49 6.55 -8.55
CA ARG A 68 -14.08 6.96 -9.83
C ARG A 68 -13.60 8.37 -10.19
N GLY A 69 -12.29 8.49 -10.46
CA GLY A 69 -11.64 9.78 -10.66
C GLY A 69 -11.21 10.43 -9.36
N LEU A 70 -10.87 11.72 -9.40
CA LEU A 70 -10.26 12.48 -8.29
C LEU A 70 -11.26 13.31 -7.46
N GLY A 71 -12.57 13.07 -7.61
CA GLY A 71 -13.59 13.89 -6.94
C GLY A 71 -13.62 13.80 -5.41
N PHE A 72 -12.88 12.85 -4.82
CA PHE A 72 -12.69 12.72 -3.37
C PHE A 72 -11.48 13.51 -2.86
N MET A 73 -10.58 13.90 -3.76
CA MET A 73 -9.31 14.53 -3.40
C MET A 73 -9.48 16.04 -3.27
N GLU A 74 -9.12 16.60 -2.12
CA GLU A 74 -9.07 18.05 -1.95
C GLU A 74 -8.02 18.66 -2.89
N PRO A 75 -8.32 19.81 -3.54
CA PRO A 75 -7.42 20.43 -4.53
C PRO A 75 -6.02 20.74 -3.97
N GLU A 76 -5.94 21.17 -2.72
CA GLU A 76 -4.69 21.49 -2.03
C GLU A 76 -3.86 20.23 -1.80
N ALA A 77 -4.50 19.10 -1.43
CA ALA A 77 -3.83 17.82 -1.26
C ALA A 77 -3.28 17.32 -2.60
N LEU A 78 -4.08 17.39 -3.68
CA LEU A 78 -3.65 17.00 -5.02
C LEU A 78 -2.45 17.84 -5.49
N ALA A 79 -2.48 19.15 -5.27
CA ALA A 79 -1.36 20.03 -5.62
C ALA A 79 -0.08 19.66 -4.86
N GLU A 80 -0.20 19.25 -3.60
CA GLU A 80 0.96 18.80 -2.81
C GLU A 80 1.49 17.45 -3.30
N TYR A 81 0.63 16.49 -3.66
CA TYR A 81 1.05 15.23 -4.29
C TYR A 81 1.80 15.49 -5.60
N GLU A 82 1.29 16.38 -6.45
CA GLU A 82 1.96 16.76 -7.71
C GLU A 82 3.32 17.42 -7.46
N ARG A 83 3.38 18.35 -6.52
CA ARG A 83 4.63 19.02 -6.14
C ARG A 83 5.70 18.03 -5.66
N CYS A 84 5.29 17.01 -4.91
CA CYS A 84 6.19 16.00 -4.38
C CYS A 84 6.60 14.97 -5.43
N PHE A 85 5.66 14.46 -6.20
CA PHE A 85 5.89 13.34 -7.11
C PHE A 85 6.53 13.75 -8.45
N CYS A 86 6.16 14.93 -9.02
CA CYS A 86 6.57 15.33 -10.37
C CYS A 86 8.03 15.78 -10.47
N ARG A 87 8.93 15.13 -9.76
CA ARG A 87 10.38 15.34 -9.76
C ARG A 87 11.08 14.05 -10.14
N ALA A 88 12.14 14.12 -10.94
CA ALA A 88 12.85 12.94 -11.43
C ALA A 88 13.33 12.02 -10.30
N GLU A 89 13.83 12.60 -9.21
CA GLU A 89 14.32 11.86 -8.06
C GLU A 89 13.18 11.13 -7.32
N ALA A 90 12.00 11.75 -7.22
CA ALA A 90 10.83 11.13 -6.58
C ALA A 90 10.29 9.96 -7.42
N ILE A 91 10.23 10.12 -8.74
CA ILE A 91 9.85 9.07 -9.68
C ILE A 91 10.83 7.89 -9.58
N HIS A 92 12.13 8.18 -9.61
CA HIS A 92 13.16 7.15 -9.47
C HIS A 92 13.04 6.41 -8.13
N SER A 93 12.89 7.15 -7.03
CA SER A 93 12.73 6.56 -5.69
C SER A 93 11.49 5.67 -5.61
N ALA A 94 10.37 6.08 -6.21
CA ALA A 94 9.16 5.24 -6.28
C ALA A 94 9.42 3.94 -7.06
N CYS A 95 10.17 4.00 -8.17
CA CYS A 95 10.54 2.79 -8.92
C CYS A 95 11.47 1.88 -8.11
N GLU A 96 12.46 2.44 -7.40
CA GLU A 96 13.37 1.66 -6.57
C GLU A 96 12.65 0.99 -5.39
N ASP A 97 11.66 1.64 -4.79
CA ASP A 97 10.82 1.06 -3.74
C ASP A 97 10.09 -0.20 -4.24
N TYR A 98 9.47 -0.12 -5.44
CA TYR A 98 8.83 -1.29 -6.05
C TYR A 98 9.84 -2.37 -6.45
N ARG A 99 11.03 -2.01 -6.94
CA ARG A 99 12.10 -2.98 -7.25
C ARG A 99 12.55 -3.71 -6.00
N ALA A 100 12.73 -3.00 -4.89
CA ALA A 100 13.06 -3.60 -3.60
C ALA A 100 11.93 -4.54 -3.14
N ALA A 101 10.68 -4.09 -3.23
CA ALA A 101 9.50 -4.91 -2.87
C ALA A 101 9.39 -6.21 -3.68
N ALA A 102 9.82 -6.21 -4.96
CA ALA A 102 9.80 -7.40 -5.82
C ALA A 102 11.06 -8.28 -5.72
N THR A 103 12.07 -7.87 -5.00
CA THR A 103 13.35 -8.58 -4.88
C THR A 103 13.72 -8.85 -3.43
N ILE A 104 14.50 -7.96 -2.84
CA ILE A 104 15.08 -8.17 -1.50
C ILE A 104 14.01 -8.31 -0.40
N ASP A 105 12.89 -7.60 -0.50
CA ASP A 105 11.83 -7.69 0.49
C ASP A 105 11.12 -9.05 0.41
N LEU A 106 10.91 -9.61 -0.80
CA LEU A 106 10.38 -10.97 -0.95
C LEU A 106 11.34 -12.03 -0.40
N GLU A 107 12.66 -11.83 -0.53
CA GLU A 107 13.64 -12.71 0.07
C GLU A 107 13.54 -12.67 1.60
N HIS A 108 13.45 -11.48 2.19
CA HIS A 108 13.26 -11.29 3.62
C HIS A 108 11.94 -11.88 4.11
N ASP A 109 10.85 -11.67 3.40
CA ASP A 109 9.52 -12.19 3.74
C ASP A 109 9.52 -13.73 3.73
N ARG A 110 10.11 -14.35 2.70
CA ARG A 110 10.26 -15.82 2.63
C ARG A 110 11.11 -16.36 3.76
N ALA A 111 12.25 -15.72 4.05
CA ALA A 111 13.12 -16.11 5.14
C ALA A 111 12.44 -15.99 6.51
N ALA A 112 11.75 -14.88 6.77
CA ALA A 112 10.99 -14.65 7.99
C ALA A 112 9.86 -15.69 8.16
N ARG A 113 9.13 -15.98 7.07
CA ARG A 113 8.07 -16.98 7.05
C ARG A 113 8.62 -18.38 7.32
N ALA A 114 9.72 -18.76 6.70
CA ALA A 114 10.39 -20.05 6.93
C ALA A 114 10.92 -20.19 8.36
N ALA A 115 11.39 -19.10 8.96
CA ALA A 115 11.84 -19.04 10.35
C ALA A 115 10.69 -18.99 11.39
N GLY A 116 9.42 -18.89 10.93
CA GLY A 116 8.27 -18.73 11.81
C GLY A 116 8.22 -17.38 12.53
N GLU A 117 8.93 -16.37 12.00
CA GLU A 117 8.94 -15.05 12.59
C GLU A 117 7.60 -14.34 12.41
N LYS A 118 7.12 -13.67 13.45
CA LYS A 118 5.82 -13.02 13.48
C LYS A 118 5.93 -11.58 13.99
N ILE A 119 4.98 -10.75 13.56
CA ILE A 119 4.73 -9.43 14.13
C ILE A 119 4.18 -9.63 15.54
N ALA A 120 4.89 -9.10 16.54
CA ALA A 120 4.61 -9.37 17.96
C ALA A 120 3.86 -8.22 18.66
N CYS A 121 3.43 -7.19 17.93
CA CYS A 121 2.62 -6.09 18.46
C CYS A 121 1.17 -6.17 17.97
N ASP A 122 0.26 -5.57 18.74
CA ASP A 122 -1.14 -5.45 18.33
C ASP A 122 -1.24 -4.68 17.02
N THR A 123 -2.01 -5.21 16.09
CA THR A 123 -2.10 -4.70 14.73
C THR A 123 -3.55 -4.36 14.37
N LEU A 124 -3.76 -3.14 13.89
CA LEU A 124 -5.01 -2.71 13.28
C LEU A 124 -4.90 -2.80 11.75
N VAL A 125 -5.89 -3.41 11.11
CA VAL A 125 -5.98 -3.51 9.65
C VAL A 125 -7.26 -2.84 9.19
N VAL A 126 -7.15 -1.77 8.38
CA VAL A 126 -8.31 -1.07 7.80
C VAL A 126 -8.17 -1.07 6.29
N TRP A 127 -9.26 -1.36 5.58
CA TRP A 127 -9.22 -1.41 4.12
C TRP A 127 -10.49 -0.86 3.49
N GLY A 128 -10.39 -0.46 2.22
CA GLY A 128 -11.52 -0.02 1.43
C GLY A 128 -12.32 -1.22 0.87
N SER A 129 -13.61 -1.29 1.19
CA SER A 129 -14.48 -2.36 0.68
C SER A 129 -14.64 -2.33 -0.84
N ARG A 130 -14.50 -1.12 -1.45
CA ARG A 130 -14.56 -0.91 -2.90
C ARG A 130 -13.19 -1.01 -3.57
N GLY A 131 -12.11 -0.97 -2.79
CA GLY A 131 -10.72 -1.07 -3.24
C GLY A 131 -10.33 -2.45 -3.74
N VAL A 132 -9.13 -2.56 -4.27
CA VAL A 132 -8.58 -3.83 -4.79
C VAL A 132 -8.36 -4.82 -3.65
N VAL A 133 -7.86 -4.34 -2.50
CA VAL A 133 -7.60 -5.15 -1.32
C VAL A 133 -8.88 -5.82 -0.81
N GLY A 134 -9.95 -5.05 -0.60
CA GLY A 134 -11.23 -5.59 -0.11
C GLY A 134 -11.96 -6.49 -1.10
N ARG A 135 -11.66 -6.37 -2.41
CA ARG A 135 -12.31 -7.16 -3.47
C ARG A 135 -11.60 -8.45 -3.83
N LEU A 136 -10.30 -8.52 -3.62
CA LEU A 136 -9.47 -9.67 -4.05
C LEU A 136 -8.94 -10.50 -2.88
N TYR A 137 -8.96 -9.97 -1.66
CA TYR A 137 -8.33 -10.60 -0.51
C TYR A 137 -9.24 -10.62 0.73
N GLU A 138 -8.83 -11.44 1.69
CA GLU A 138 -9.33 -11.46 3.06
C GLU A 138 -8.25 -10.86 4.00
N PRO A 139 -8.18 -9.51 4.11
CA PRO A 139 -7.02 -8.84 4.73
C PRO A 139 -6.75 -9.29 6.16
N LEU A 140 -7.81 -9.45 6.98
CA LEU A 140 -7.65 -9.91 8.37
C LEU A 140 -7.06 -11.32 8.45
N ALA A 141 -7.46 -12.24 7.57
CA ALA A 141 -6.93 -13.59 7.57
C ALA A 141 -5.45 -13.60 7.20
N LEU A 142 -5.08 -12.82 6.20
CA LEU A 142 -3.69 -12.70 5.75
C LEU A 142 -2.78 -12.11 6.84
N TRP A 143 -3.20 -11.02 7.47
CA TRP A 143 -2.39 -10.40 8.53
C TRP A 143 -2.37 -11.22 9.82
N ARG A 144 -3.45 -11.90 10.18
CA ARG A 144 -3.46 -12.86 11.30
C ARG A 144 -2.43 -13.97 11.10
N ALA A 145 -2.23 -14.41 9.87
CA ALA A 145 -1.20 -15.39 9.55
C ALA A 145 0.23 -14.86 9.76
N GLN A 146 0.45 -13.54 9.75
CA GLN A 146 1.76 -12.91 9.95
C GLN A 146 2.01 -12.41 11.38
N CYS A 147 0.99 -12.41 12.25
CA CYS A 147 1.07 -11.86 13.59
C CYS A 147 1.01 -12.96 14.66
N SER A 148 1.68 -12.73 15.79
CA SER A 148 1.54 -13.51 17.03
C SER A 148 0.71 -12.79 18.11
N ALA A 149 0.50 -11.48 17.94
CA ALA A 149 -0.36 -10.65 18.79
C ALA A 149 -1.75 -10.46 18.16
N ALA A 150 -2.61 -9.68 18.82
CA ALA A 150 -3.97 -9.44 18.35
C ALA A 150 -3.99 -8.67 17.00
N VAL A 151 -4.84 -9.15 16.08
CA VAL A 151 -5.12 -8.45 14.82
C VAL A 151 -6.61 -8.13 14.78
N THR A 152 -6.90 -6.83 14.82
CA THR A 152 -8.26 -6.29 14.70
C THR A 152 -8.38 -5.45 13.43
N GLY A 153 -9.59 -5.13 13.02
CA GLY A 153 -9.79 -4.25 11.88
C GLY A 153 -11.14 -4.40 11.23
N GLN A 154 -11.37 -3.56 10.23
CA GLN A 154 -12.63 -3.52 9.50
C GLN A 154 -12.48 -2.90 8.12
N ALA A 155 -13.44 -3.15 7.25
CA ALA A 155 -13.60 -2.43 6.01
C ALA A 155 -14.27 -1.06 6.26
N LEU A 156 -13.86 -0.04 5.50
CA LEU A 156 -14.58 1.22 5.34
C LEU A 156 -15.23 1.27 3.94
N ASP A 157 -16.29 2.03 3.78
CA ASP A 157 -16.92 2.22 2.46
C ASP A 157 -16.13 3.23 1.62
N ALA A 158 -14.89 2.85 1.31
CA ALA A 158 -13.92 3.64 0.56
C ALA A 158 -13.25 2.78 -0.52
N SER A 159 -12.44 3.42 -1.37
CA SER A 159 -11.50 2.76 -2.27
C SER A 159 -10.13 2.58 -1.59
N HIS A 160 -9.05 2.87 -2.29
CA HIS A 160 -7.68 2.72 -1.76
C HIS A 160 -7.27 3.85 -0.80
N PHE A 161 -7.79 5.05 -1.00
CA PHE A 161 -7.32 6.27 -0.34
C PHE A 161 -8.16 6.62 0.88
N LEU A 162 -8.11 5.77 1.91
CA LEU A 162 -8.95 5.88 3.11
C LEU A 162 -8.84 7.24 3.81
N ALA A 163 -7.63 7.79 3.88
CA ALA A 163 -7.39 9.04 4.58
C ALA A 163 -7.97 10.26 3.84
N GLU A 164 -8.05 10.19 2.53
CA GLU A 164 -8.62 11.24 1.68
C GLU A 164 -10.13 11.07 1.47
N GLU A 165 -10.61 9.82 1.41
CA GLU A 165 -12.04 9.55 1.18
C GLU A 165 -12.87 9.64 2.47
N LEU A 166 -12.32 9.19 3.59
CA LEU A 166 -12.97 9.12 4.90
C LEU A 166 -11.99 9.54 6.02
N PRO A 167 -11.57 10.82 6.04
CA PRO A 167 -10.54 11.31 6.97
C PRO A 167 -10.94 11.14 8.43
N ASP A 168 -12.18 11.48 8.80
CA ASP A 168 -12.63 11.45 10.18
C ASP A 168 -12.72 10.02 10.72
N GLU A 169 -13.29 9.09 9.93
CA GLU A 169 -13.39 7.67 10.30
C GLU A 169 -12.01 7.02 10.38
N THR A 170 -11.13 7.34 9.45
CA THR A 170 -9.75 6.84 9.45
C THR A 170 -8.99 7.35 10.67
N ALA A 171 -9.09 8.65 10.96
CA ALA A 171 -8.46 9.27 12.12
C ALA A 171 -8.99 8.70 13.44
N ALA A 172 -10.29 8.47 13.55
CA ALA A 172 -10.91 7.87 14.75
C ALA A 172 -10.38 6.46 15.02
N LEU A 173 -10.25 5.63 13.99
CA LEU A 173 -9.72 4.27 14.12
C LEU A 173 -8.24 4.29 14.51
N LEU A 174 -7.43 5.15 13.90
CA LEU A 174 -6.01 5.29 14.23
C LEU A 174 -5.81 5.80 15.66
N SER A 175 -6.55 6.83 16.07
CA SER A 175 -6.47 7.38 17.42
C SER A 175 -6.93 6.40 18.50
N GLY A 176 -7.92 5.55 18.19
CA GLY A 176 -8.35 4.49 19.11
C GLY A 176 -7.36 3.34 19.25
N HIS A 177 -6.46 3.16 18.29
CA HIS A 177 -5.48 2.07 18.28
C HIS A 177 -4.08 2.52 18.69
N LEU A 178 -3.60 3.65 18.20
CA LEU A 178 -2.26 4.14 18.51
C LEU A 178 -2.23 4.85 19.88
N PRO A 179 -1.20 4.65 20.69
CA PRO A 179 -1.09 5.35 21.97
C PRO A 179 -0.90 6.86 21.73
N HIS A 180 -1.49 7.65 22.61
CA HIS A 180 -1.28 9.10 22.65
C HIS A 180 0.10 9.44 23.18
#